data_730eb782b3fa509cc7111e17dc923399
#
_entry.id   730eb782b3fa509cc7111e17dc923399
#
_cell.length_a   1.000
_cell.length_b   1.000
_cell.length_c   1.000
_cell.angle_alpha   90.00
_cell.angle_beta   90.00
_cell.angle_gamma   90.00
#
_symmetry.space_group_name_H-M   'P 1'
#
loop_
_entity.id
_entity.type
_entity.pdbx_description
1 polymer ?
#
loop_
_entity_poly.entity_id
_entity_poly.type
_entity_poly.pdbx_seq_one_letter_code
_entity_poly.pdbx_strand_id
1 'polypeptide(L)'
;MTGKRLFIVLLVSLCTVIGVAAKPSQPEWKREMEKGDFYGHARMFRHALACYEKAFADPAIKDSVHIQLRLLKNLIDCYDISGDGKLLVQSNIKLRELAKAEDQDAYVAMSDFMKGKHMHYQGSKDEGYALCLKSLELLKNSPCPQKERELALFYAALTRMYLRDGRYSDAMRMSELQEKVARQIQSKDQSRQRALYRVYAIRTNLFTALGRMDKADSCYAASQRLGVRDIIVQPDLIPYLRKHQMWQEILNTAQYAKKMIREDGDTCGLLMHLILRDEADALMGLERYQEATRAYKNSELINDTLGKQYSQALISTVREAVMQEHNLARRNMFIVILVAGVVFLVFIIGILVYLDRVQRRRNKAMAHNIRKLMYYREQVLKHQRKEENVDETEQKEEEADSEKLRFDAMDRQIMAEKLFLNPDFGRDELMRLMGADKNNLATIIQRYAGTNVVGYVNGKRMEYAVLLMKEHPEYTFAAIGEACGIKNPATFIRNFRNAYDLTPSEYRKTLEELPPP
;
A
#
# COMPACT_ATOMS: atom_id res chain seq x y z
N MET A 1 57.43 -4.99 22.79
CA MET A 1 56.28 -4.42 21.98
C MET A 1 55.03 -4.15 22.81
N THR A 2 55.06 -4.27 24.11
CA THR A 2 53.95 -4.06 25.06
C THR A 2 53.72 -2.59 25.46
N GLY A 3 54.74 -1.72 25.37
CA GLY A 3 54.64 -0.33 25.82
C GLY A 3 53.79 0.62 24.96
N LYS A 4 53.74 0.41 23.62
CA LYS A 4 52.96 1.29 22.72
C LYS A 4 51.43 1.10 22.81
N ARG A 5 50.97 -0.10 23.20
CA ARG A 5 49.52 -0.39 23.34
C ARG A 5 48.98 0.08 24.69
N LEU A 6 49.78 -0.01 25.75
CA LEU A 6 49.42 0.55 27.07
C LEU A 6 49.35 2.08 27.00
N PHE A 7 50.20 2.70 26.17
CA PHE A 7 50.23 4.14 25.94
C PHE A 7 48.98 4.64 25.21
N ILE A 8 48.44 3.86 24.28
CA ILE A 8 47.18 4.23 23.56
C ILE A 8 45.96 4.14 24.48
N VAL A 9 45.89 3.13 25.33
CA VAL A 9 44.80 3.00 26.33
C VAL A 9 44.94 4.09 27.40
N LEU A 10 46.14 4.43 27.83
CA LEU A 10 46.42 5.54 28.74
C LEU A 10 46.17 6.92 28.10
N LEU A 11 46.42 7.09 26.79
CA LEU A 11 46.13 8.35 26.10
C LEU A 11 44.60 8.57 25.96
N VAL A 12 43.83 7.52 25.76
CA VAL A 12 42.35 7.61 25.71
C VAL A 12 41.79 7.94 27.11
N SER A 13 42.32 7.35 28.18
CA SER A 13 41.93 7.71 29.55
C SER A 13 42.47 9.07 30.01
N LEU A 14 43.61 9.54 29.51
CA LEU A 14 44.16 10.87 29.83
C LEU A 14 43.38 12.00 29.13
N CYS A 15 42.85 11.78 27.95
CA CYS A 15 41.99 12.75 27.24
C CYS A 15 40.64 12.98 27.96
N THR A 16 40.25 12.10 28.88
CA THR A 16 39.01 12.27 29.68
C THR A 16 39.23 13.08 30.98
N VAL A 17 40.48 13.37 31.36
CA VAL A 17 40.81 14.02 32.64
C VAL A 17 41.34 15.46 32.50
N ILE A 18 41.81 15.87 31.31
CA ILE A 18 42.23 17.26 31.09
C ILE A 18 41.03 18.06 30.59
N GLY A 19 40.39 18.82 31.48
CA GLY A 19 39.40 19.82 31.19
C GLY A 19 39.93 20.91 30.28
N VAL A 20 39.92 20.69 28.97
CA VAL A 20 40.10 21.73 27.95
C VAL A 20 38.74 22.39 27.73
N ALA A 21 38.73 23.73 27.82
CA ALA A 21 37.59 24.61 27.59
C ALA A 21 36.61 24.09 26.54
N ALA A 22 35.34 23.98 26.89
CA ALA A 22 34.30 23.37 26.14
C ALA A 22 34.18 23.96 24.73
N LYS A 23 34.80 23.30 23.73
CA LYS A 23 34.27 23.30 22.38
C LYS A 23 32.85 22.76 22.49
N PRO A 24 31.88 23.31 21.75
CA PRO A 24 30.52 22.77 21.77
C PRO A 24 30.62 21.26 21.61
N SER A 25 30.08 20.51 22.57
CA SER A 25 30.23 19.07 22.62
C SER A 25 29.67 18.51 21.32
N GLN A 26 30.50 17.80 20.58
CA GLN A 26 30.03 17.12 19.35
C GLN A 26 28.78 16.29 19.69
N PRO A 27 27.77 16.26 18.82
CA PRO A 27 26.60 15.41 19.01
C PRO A 27 26.99 13.98 19.36
N GLU A 28 26.28 13.32 20.24
CA GLU A 28 26.63 11.99 20.74
C GLU A 28 26.72 10.97 19.61
N TRP A 29 25.76 10.99 18.67
CA TRP A 29 25.80 10.13 17.48
C TRP A 29 27.11 10.26 16.68
N LYS A 30 27.63 11.47 16.56
CA LYS A 30 28.85 11.71 15.78
C LYS A 30 30.08 11.12 16.48
N ARG A 31 30.17 11.30 17.79
CA ARG A 31 31.24 10.73 18.62
C ARG A 31 31.21 9.20 18.58
N GLU A 32 30.02 8.59 18.70
CA GLU A 32 29.87 7.14 18.63
C GLU A 32 30.18 6.60 17.22
N MET A 33 29.77 7.28 16.15
CA MET A 33 30.10 6.92 14.77
C MET A 33 31.61 6.97 14.53
N GLU A 34 32.32 8.01 15.00
CA GLU A 34 33.80 8.13 14.88
C GLU A 34 34.52 7.01 15.65
N LYS A 35 34.01 6.63 16.84
CA LYS A 35 34.51 5.46 17.58
C LYS A 35 34.28 4.16 16.81
N GLY A 36 33.07 4.00 16.24
CA GLY A 36 32.75 2.86 15.39
C GLY A 36 33.70 2.75 14.19
N ASP A 37 33.96 3.86 13.50
CA ASP A 37 34.94 3.92 12.39
C ASP A 37 36.36 3.52 12.87
N PHE A 38 36.79 3.99 14.04
CA PHE A 38 38.07 3.60 14.63
C PHE A 38 38.16 2.09 14.92
N TYR A 39 37.14 1.52 15.57
CA TYR A 39 37.10 0.09 15.86
C TYR A 39 37.00 -0.75 14.57
N GLY A 40 36.20 -0.32 13.58
CA GLY A 40 36.14 -0.97 12.28
C GLY A 40 37.48 -1.01 11.54
N HIS A 41 38.26 0.09 11.60
CA HIS A 41 39.61 0.12 11.10
C HIS A 41 40.58 -0.80 11.90
N ALA A 42 40.36 -0.93 13.19
CA ALA A 42 41.12 -1.84 14.04
C ALA A 42 40.70 -3.33 13.90
N ARG A 43 39.68 -3.64 13.10
CA ARG A 43 39.09 -4.97 12.95
C ARG A 43 38.41 -5.50 14.23
N MET A 44 37.91 -4.60 15.06
CA MET A 44 37.13 -4.87 16.26
C MET A 44 35.66 -4.64 15.94
N PHE A 45 35.02 -5.62 15.25
CA PHE A 45 33.72 -5.44 14.64
C PHE A 45 32.56 -5.43 15.65
N ARG A 46 32.70 -6.12 16.79
CA ARG A 46 31.71 -6.07 17.87
C ARG A 46 31.71 -4.71 18.58
N HIS A 47 32.88 -4.16 18.84
CA HIS A 47 33.01 -2.81 19.39
C HIS A 47 32.50 -1.76 18.40
N ALA A 48 32.83 -1.92 17.12
CA ALA A 48 32.33 -1.05 16.06
C ALA A 48 30.76 -1.11 15.98
N LEU A 49 30.22 -2.32 16.01
CA LEU A 49 28.80 -2.57 15.98
C LEU A 49 28.06 -1.85 17.12
N ALA A 50 28.53 -2.05 18.37
CA ALA A 50 27.92 -1.39 19.54
C ALA A 50 27.94 0.15 19.45
N CYS A 51 29.00 0.72 18.87
CA CYS A 51 29.10 2.16 18.63
C CYS A 51 28.13 2.62 17.52
N TYR A 52 28.05 1.89 16.41
CA TYR A 52 27.14 2.24 15.31
C TYR A 52 25.66 2.07 15.71
N GLU A 53 25.32 1.06 16.50
CA GLU A 53 23.96 0.88 17.03
C GLU A 53 23.55 2.05 17.93
N LYS A 54 24.44 2.50 18.83
CA LYS A 54 24.20 3.70 19.65
C LYS A 54 24.01 4.94 18.80
N ALA A 55 24.91 5.15 17.81
CA ALA A 55 24.80 6.29 16.91
C ALA A 55 23.49 6.25 16.11
N PHE A 56 23.07 5.06 15.68
CA PHE A 56 21.83 4.88 14.90
C PHE A 56 20.56 5.07 15.74
N ALA A 57 20.62 4.79 17.05
CA ALA A 57 19.51 4.98 17.98
C ALA A 57 19.34 6.45 18.44
N ASP A 58 20.30 7.34 18.16
CA ASP A 58 20.22 8.74 18.57
C ASP A 58 19.11 9.48 17.81
N PRO A 59 18.10 10.08 18.51
CA PRO A 59 17.03 10.81 17.87
C PRO A 59 17.50 11.97 16.96
N ALA A 60 18.66 12.54 17.23
CA ALA A 60 19.21 13.68 16.49
C ALA A 60 19.55 13.35 15.03
N ILE A 61 19.69 12.06 14.67
CA ILE A 61 19.94 11.67 13.27
C ILE A 61 18.65 11.47 12.45
N LYS A 62 17.48 11.54 13.07
CA LYS A 62 16.19 11.21 12.44
C LYS A 62 15.96 11.99 11.15
N ASP A 63 16.37 13.25 11.13
CA ASP A 63 16.18 14.15 9.97
C ASP A 63 17.41 14.18 9.05
N SER A 64 18.43 13.35 9.34
CA SER A 64 19.70 13.31 8.60
C SER A 64 19.84 12.01 7.81
N VAL A 65 19.12 11.89 6.69
CA VAL A 65 19.09 10.69 5.84
C VAL A 65 20.49 10.19 5.47
N HIS A 66 21.39 11.09 5.08
CA HIS A 66 22.76 10.73 4.72
C HIS A 66 23.51 10.02 5.84
N ILE A 67 23.31 10.43 7.09
CA ILE A 67 23.93 9.80 8.26
C ILE A 67 23.29 8.43 8.52
N GLN A 68 21.98 8.33 8.42
CA GLN A 68 21.27 7.05 8.57
C GLN A 68 21.73 6.02 7.54
N LEU A 69 21.85 6.41 6.27
CA LEU A 69 22.34 5.53 5.19
C LEU A 69 23.75 5.05 5.45
N ARG A 70 24.67 5.95 5.86
CA ARG A 70 26.05 5.60 6.21
C ARG A 70 26.11 4.64 7.39
N LEU A 71 25.35 4.90 8.45
CA LEU A 71 25.31 4.04 9.64
C LEU A 71 24.73 2.66 9.31
N LEU A 72 23.61 2.59 8.56
CA LEU A 72 23.03 1.33 8.11
C LEU A 72 24.04 0.51 7.29
N LYS A 73 24.76 1.14 6.37
CA LYS A 73 25.82 0.47 5.60
C LYS A 73 26.91 -0.09 6.49
N ASN A 74 27.39 0.67 7.48
CA ASN A 74 28.41 0.22 8.41
C ASN A 74 27.91 -0.91 9.31
N LEU A 75 26.67 -0.86 9.77
CA LEU A 75 26.01 -1.93 10.52
C LEU A 75 25.94 -3.22 9.70
N ILE A 76 25.53 -3.12 8.42
CA ILE A 76 25.47 -4.25 7.49
C ILE A 76 26.85 -4.91 7.33
N ASP A 77 27.90 -4.13 7.17
CA ASP A 77 29.27 -4.66 7.07
C ASP A 77 29.69 -5.42 8.34
N CYS A 78 29.33 -4.91 9.51
CA CYS A 78 29.62 -5.58 10.78
C CYS A 78 28.79 -6.87 10.94
N TYR A 79 27.51 -6.86 10.61
CA TYR A 79 26.65 -8.05 10.68
C TYR A 79 27.07 -9.14 9.68
N ASP A 80 27.53 -8.76 8.48
CA ASP A 80 28.07 -9.72 7.48
C ASP A 80 29.30 -10.45 8.00
N ILE A 81 30.17 -9.77 8.75
CA ILE A 81 31.39 -10.35 9.32
C ILE A 81 31.10 -11.16 10.58
N SER A 82 30.21 -10.68 11.45
CA SER A 82 29.84 -11.40 12.67
C SER A 82 28.96 -12.63 12.40
N GLY A 83 28.34 -12.71 11.21
CA GLY A 83 27.45 -13.81 10.83
C GLY A 83 26.02 -13.66 11.37
N ASP A 84 25.62 -12.47 11.85
CA ASP A 84 24.22 -12.23 12.25
C ASP A 84 23.33 -12.01 11.04
N GLY A 85 22.92 -13.11 10.42
CA GLY A 85 22.13 -13.12 9.19
C GLY A 85 20.77 -12.40 9.34
N LYS A 86 20.17 -12.40 10.53
CA LYS A 86 18.86 -11.76 10.76
C LYS A 86 19.00 -10.24 10.72
N LEU A 87 19.89 -9.69 11.52
CA LEU A 87 20.13 -8.24 11.58
C LEU A 87 20.70 -7.71 10.27
N LEU A 88 21.55 -8.50 9.61
CA LEU A 88 22.03 -8.21 8.26
C LEU A 88 20.89 -7.99 7.28
N VAL A 89 19.98 -8.94 7.16
CA VAL A 89 18.85 -8.86 6.20
C VAL A 89 17.92 -7.71 6.53
N GLN A 90 17.55 -7.54 7.81
CA GLN A 90 16.66 -6.45 8.24
C GLN A 90 17.28 -5.08 7.97
N SER A 91 18.55 -4.90 8.31
CA SER A 91 19.28 -3.65 8.05
C SER A 91 19.45 -3.37 6.56
N ASN A 92 19.66 -4.41 5.76
CA ASN A 92 19.81 -4.29 4.32
C ASN A 92 18.49 -3.88 3.62
N ILE A 93 17.37 -4.43 4.05
CA ILE A 93 16.04 -4.00 3.57
C ILE A 93 15.83 -2.52 3.91
N LYS A 94 16.08 -2.13 5.17
CA LYS A 94 15.91 -0.74 5.61
C LYS A 94 16.82 0.22 4.84
N LEU A 95 18.07 -0.17 4.59
CA LEU A 95 19.01 0.62 3.78
C LEU A 95 18.43 0.85 2.37
N ARG A 96 17.95 -0.22 1.74
CA ARG A 96 17.42 -0.17 0.39
C ARG A 96 16.17 0.70 0.27
N GLU A 97 15.24 0.56 1.20
CA GLU A 97 14.00 1.33 1.23
C GLU A 97 14.28 2.83 1.40
N LEU A 98 15.13 3.17 2.39
CA LEU A 98 15.52 4.55 2.64
C LEU A 98 16.29 5.15 1.46
N ALA A 99 17.24 4.39 0.90
CA ALA A 99 18.02 4.85 -0.25
C ALA A 99 17.18 5.09 -1.49
N LYS A 100 16.14 4.28 -1.72
CA LYS A 100 15.21 4.48 -2.83
C LYS A 100 14.29 5.67 -2.63
N ALA A 101 13.81 5.89 -1.41
CA ALA A 101 12.94 7.02 -1.08
C ALA A 101 13.65 8.37 -1.27
N GLU A 102 14.99 8.37 -1.18
CA GLU A 102 15.84 9.57 -1.23
C GLU A 102 16.73 9.63 -2.49
N ASP A 103 16.44 8.82 -3.51
CA ASP A 103 17.17 8.76 -4.79
C ASP A 103 18.70 8.57 -4.62
N GLN A 104 19.10 7.77 -3.61
CA GLN A 104 20.50 7.50 -3.29
C GLN A 104 20.99 6.20 -3.94
N ASP A 105 21.16 6.21 -5.25
CA ASP A 105 21.49 5.04 -6.08
C ASP A 105 22.74 4.27 -5.62
N ALA A 106 23.75 4.95 -5.08
CA ALA A 106 24.95 4.28 -4.57
C ALA A 106 24.61 3.33 -3.42
N TYR A 107 23.75 3.72 -2.48
CA TYR A 107 23.33 2.87 -1.37
C TYR A 107 22.34 1.78 -1.82
N VAL A 108 21.52 2.04 -2.81
CA VAL A 108 20.70 1.00 -3.48
C VAL A 108 21.61 -0.07 -4.07
N ALA A 109 22.68 0.34 -4.78
CA ALA A 109 23.66 -0.56 -5.35
C ALA A 109 24.38 -1.40 -4.26
N MET A 110 24.78 -0.79 -3.15
CA MET A 110 25.42 -1.50 -2.02
C MET A 110 24.48 -2.54 -1.41
N SER A 111 23.22 -2.19 -1.21
CA SER A 111 22.22 -3.12 -0.68
C SER A 111 21.91 -4.27 -1.64
N ASP A 112 21.69 -3.98 -2.92
CA ASP A 112 21.39 -4.99 -3.94
C ASP A 112 22.59 -5.91 -4.18
N PHE A 113 23.84 -5.39 -4.11
CA PHE A 113 25.06 -6.20 -4.18
C PHE A 113 25.16 -7.19 -3.02
N MET A 114 24.90 -6.73 -1.79
CA MET A 114 24.90 -7.60 -0.60
C MET A 114 23.87 -8.71 -0.76
N LYS A 115 22.65 -8.38 -1.22
CA LYS A 115 21.60 -9.36 -1.52
C LYS A 115 22.07 -10.37 -2.57
N GLY A 116 22.63 -9.91 -3.69
CA GLY A 116 23.12 -10.77 -4.78
C GLY A 116 24.23 -11.73 -4.30
N LYS A 117 25.17 -11.22 -3.49
CA LYS A 117 26.22 -12.03 -2.86
C LYS A 117 25.62 -13.15 -2.01
N HIS A 118 24.63 -12.85 -1.17
CA HIS A 118 23.95 -13.84 -0.35
C HIS A 118 23.17 -14.88 -1.17
N MET A 119 22.44 -14.44 -2.19
CA MET A 119 21.73 -15.34 -3.12
C MET A 119 22.68 -16.35 -3.76
N HIS A 120 23.85 -15.88 -4.22
CA HIS A 120 24.87 -16.75 -4.79
C HIS A 120 25.36 -17.82 -3.78
N TYR A 121 25.67 -17.41 -2.54
CA TYR A 121 26.14 -18.35 -1.51
C TYR A 121 25.04 -19.33 -1.03
N GLN A 122 23.77 -19.00 -1.21
CA GLN A 122 22.61 -19.84 -0.92
C GLN A 122 22.23 -20.80 -2.07
N GLY A 123 22.93 -20.73 -3.21
CA GLY A 123 22.72 -21.63 -4.35
C GLY A 123 22.04 -21.00 -5.55
N SER A 124 21.39 -19.83 -5.41
CA SER A 124 20.82 -19.07 -6.56
C SER A 124 21.94 -18.29 -7.28
N LYS A 125 22.85 -19.03 -7.91
CA LYS A 125 24.09 -18.47 -8.43
C LYS A 125 23.86 -17.46 -9.55
N ASP A 126 23.04 -17.82 -10.53
CA ASP A 126 22.84 -16.98 -11.72
C ASP A 126 22.14 -15.67 -11.39
N GLU A 127 21.07 -15.72 -10.60
CA GLU A 127 20.40 -14.52 -10.11
C GLU A 127 21.32 -13.67 -9.22
N GLY A 128 22.11 -14.34 -8.36
CA GLY A 128 23.10 -13.68 -7.52
C GLY A 128 24.14 -12.91 -8.34
N TYR A 129 24.71 -13.53 -9.39
CA TYR A 129 25.64 -12.84 -10.30
C TYR A 129 24.95 -11.70 -11.05
N ALA A 130 23.77 -11.93 -11.62
CA ALA A 130 23.03 -10.91 -12.35
C ALA A 130 22.79 -9.66 -11.49
N LEU A 131 22.37 -9.87 -10.22
CA LEU A 131 22.12 -8.78 -9.28
C LEU A 131 23.42 -8.07 -8.90
N CYS A 132 24.50 -8.80 -8.61
CA CYS A 132 25.80 -8.21 -8.29
C CYS A 132 26.38 -7.38 -9.45
N LEU A 133 26.30 -7.87 -10.68
CA LEU A 133 26.78 -7.16 -11.87
C LEU A 133 25.96 -5.89 -12.15
N LYS A 134 24.64 -5.98 -12.03
CA LYS A 134 23.75 -4.82 -12.15
C LYS A 134 24.07 -3.76 -11.09
N SER A 135 24.28 -4.18 -9.85
CA SER A 135 24.63 -3.29 -8.73
C SER A 135 26.01 -2.63 -8.97
N LEU A 136 26.97 -3.38 -9.51
CA LEU A 136 28.27 -2.84 -9.87
C LEU A 136 28.17 -1.70 -10.91
N GLU A 137 27.35 -1.90 -11.95
CA GLU A 137 27.14 -0.86 -12.97
C GLU A 137 26.41 0.36 -12.39
N LEU A 138 25.42 0.15 -11.52
CA LEU A 138 24.74 1.23 -10.83
C LEU A 138 25.72 2.05 -9.98
N LEU A 139 26.58 1.40 -9.19
CA LEU A 139 27.56 2.08 -8.36
C LEU A 139 28.59 2.87 -9.19
N LYS A 140 29.02 2.34 -10.34
CA LYS A 140 29.93 3.05 -11.24
C LYS A 140 29.37 4.38 -11.73
N ASN A 141 28.08 4.42 -11.97
CA ASN A 141 27.38 5.59 -12.53
C ASN A 141 26.83 6.55 -11.46
N SER A 142 26.82 6.13 -10.19
CA SER A 142 26.26 6.93 -9.10
C SER A 142 27.32 7.79 -8.41
N PRO A 143 27.00 9.00 -7.95
CA PRO A 143 27.85 9.77 -7.07
C PRO A 143 27.99 9.06 -5.71
N CYS A 144 29.23 8.85 -5.25
CA CYS A 144 29.48 8.19 -3.98
C CYS A 144 30.79 8.71 -3.35
N PRO A 145 30.74 9.19 -2.10
CA PRO A 145 31.98 9.39 -1.34
C PRO A 145 32.70 8.05 -1.18
N GLN A 146 34.01 8.01 -1.40
CA GLN A 146 34.79 6.76 -1.35
C GLN A 146 34.43 5.69 -2.40
N LYS A 147 33.96 6.13 -3.57
CA LYS A 147 33.53 5.26 -4.67
C LYS A 147 34.53 4.18 -5.03
N GLU A 148 35.83 4.55 -5.12
CA GLU A 148 36.91 3.64 -5.45
C GLU A 148 37.04 2.53 -4.39
N ARG A 149 36.85 2.86 -3.13
CA ARG A 149 36.90 1.88 -2.04
C ARG A 149 35.74 0.87 -2.15
N GLU A 150 34.52 1.34 -2.37
CA GLU A 150 33.37 0.44 -2.50
C GLU A 150 33.44 -0.41 -3.78
N LEU A 151 33.88 0.16 -4.91
CA LEU A 151 34.13 -0.59 -6.14
C LEU A 151 35.21 -1.67 -5.93
N ALA A 152 36.31 -1.36 -5.21
CA ALA A 152 37.34 -2.34 -4.90
C ALA A 152 36.79 -3.51 -4.04
N LEU A 153 35.84 -3.24 -3.14
CA LEU A 153 35.16 -4.28 -2.35
C LEU A 153 34.23 -5.15 -3.22
N PHE A 154 33.48 -4.54 -4.14
CA PHE A 154 32.62 -5.27 -5.07
C PHE A 154 33.43 -6.20 -5.99
N TYR A 155 34.51 -5.68 -6.58
CA TYR A 155 35.39 -6.49 -7.40
C TYR A 155 36.05 -7.62 -6.61
N ALA A 156 36.46 -7.37 -5.35
CA ALA A 156 37.03 -8.41 -4.48
C ALA A 156 36.01 -9.53 -4.22
N ALA A 157 34.75 -9.18 -3.92
CA ALA A 157 33.70 -10.16 -3.69
C ALA A 157 33.41 -10.98 -4.95
N LEU A 158 33.25 -10.32 -6.11
CA LEU A 158 33.05 -11.01 -7.38
C LEU A 158 34.23 -11.92 -7.74
N THR A 159 35.48 -11.49 -7.50
CA THR A 159 36.68 -12.32 -7.72
C THR A 159 36.61 -13.60 -6.88
N ARG A 160 36.23 -13.51 -5.60
CA ARG A 160 36.08 -14.69 -4.73
C ARG A 160 34.94 -15.59 -5.16
N MET A 161 33.77 -15.01 -5.57
CA MET A 161 32.64 -15.77 -6.07
C MET A 161 33.02 -16.57 -7.31
N TYR A 162 33.66 -15.93 -8.31
CA TYR A 162 34.13 -16.58 -9.52
C TYR A 162 35.22 -17.64 -9.26
N LEU A 163 36.16 -17.33 -8.35
CA LEU A 163 37.19 -18.28 -7.94
C LEU A 163 36.60 -19.54 -7.32
N ARG A 164 35.63 -19.37 -6.42
CA ARG A 164 34.90 -20.49 -5.77
C ARG A 164 34.15 -21.37 -6.78
N ASP A 165 33.62 -20.78 -7.84
CA ASP A 165 32.88 -21.50 -8.87
C ASP A 165 33.76 -22.03 -10.01
N GLY A 166 35.10 -21.89 -9.90
CA GLY A 166 36.04 -22.36 -10.92
C GLY A 166 36.08 -21.49 -12.19
N ARG A 167 35.43 -20.33 -12.18
CA ARG A 167 35.39 -19.38 -13.30
C ARG A 167 36.61 -18.47 -13.30
N TYR A 168 37.78 -19.07 -13.49
CA TYR A 168 39.05 -18.40 -13.29
C TYR A 168 39.31 -17.21 -14.22
N SER A 169 38.82 -17.27 -15.47
CA SER A 169 38.91 -16.15 -16.42
C SER A 169 38.19 -14.91 -15.94
N ASP A 170 36.95 -15.11 -15.44
CA ASP A 170 36.15 -14.02 -14.88
C ASP A 170 36.77 -13.48 -13.58
N ALA A 171 37.27 -14.38 -12.73
CA ALA A 171 37.98 -13.99 -11.50
C ALA A 171 39.21 -13.13 -11.82
N MET A 172 40.00 -13.50 -12.85
CA MET A 172 41.18 -12.72 -13.26
C MET A 172 40.75 -11.32 -13.72
N ARG A 173 39.74 -11.22 -14.59
CA ARG A 173 39.23 -9.93 -15.07
C ARG A 173 38.75 -9.04 -13.94
N MET A 174 38.01 -9.59 -12.97
CA MET A 174 37.56 -8.80 -11.80
C MET A 174 38.74 -8.36 -10.94
N SER A 175 39.73 -9.21 -10.75
CA SER A 175 40.94 -8.87 -9.99
C SER A 175 41.80 -7.77 -10.65
N GLU A 176 41.87 -7.73 -11.96
CA GLU A 176 42.53 -6.65 -12.70
C GLU A 176 41.82 -5.31 -12.50
N LEU A 177 40.49 -5.31 -12.61
CA LEU A 177 39.66 -4.13 -12.33
C LEU A 177 39.76 -3.70 -10.87
N GLN A 178 39.83 -4.67 -9.94
CA GLN A 178 40.04 -4.40 -8.51
C GLN A 178 41.36 -3.66 -8.29
N GLU A 179 42.47 -4.12 -8.90
CA GLU A 179 43.76 -3.48 -8.75
C GLU A 179 43.76 -2.06 -9.32
N LYS A 180 43.18 -1.88 -10.53
CA LYS A 180 43.09 -0.55 -11.14
C LYS A 180 42.40 0.44 -10.22
N VAL A 181 41.26 0.06 -9.63
CA VAL A 181 40.52 0.92 -8.70
C VAL A 181 41.27 1.08 -7.35
N ALA A 182 41.85 0.01 -6.83
CA ALA A 182 42.60 0.07 -5.58
C ALA A 182 43.80 1.07 -5.63
N ARG A 183 44.48 1.19 -6.79
CA ARG A 183 45.52 2.16 -7.01
C ARG A 183 45.05 3.61 -7.03
N GLN A 184 43.77 3.85 -7.37
CA GLN A 184 43.15 5.17 -7.41
C GLN A 184 42.65 5.66 -6.04
N ILE A 185 42.57 4.79 -5.04
CA ILE A 185 42.15 5.18 -3.68
C ILE A 185 43.10 6.27 -3.14
N GLN A 186 42.53 7.46 -2.99
CA GLN A 186 43.19 8.58 -2.34
C GLN A 186 42.92 8.52 -0.84
N SER A 187 43.92 8.22 -0.04
CA SER A 187 43.73 8.06 1.38
C SER A 187 45.01 8.47 2.15
N LYS A 188 44.81 9.24 3.21
CA LYS A 188 45.87 9.56 4.19
C LYS A 188 46.12 8.42 5.16
N ASP A 189 45.17 7.47 5.24
CA ASP A 189 45.28 6.26 6.04
C ASP A 189 45.79 5.07 5.19
N GLN A 190 45.92 3.91 5.79
CA GLN A 190 46.40 2.69 5.11
C GLN A 190 45.37 2.06 4.15
N SER A 191 44.27 2.76 3.77
CA SER A 191 43.18 2.16 2.97
C SER A 191 43.67 1.66 1.62
N ARG A 192 44.56 2.40 0.92
CA ARG A 192 45.15 1.94 -0.35
C ARG A 192 45.99 0.68 -0.15
N GLN A 193 46.86 0.66 0.86
CA GLN A 193 47.71 -0.51 1.15
C GLN A 193 46.87 -1.73 1.50
N ARG A 194 45.79 -1.56 2.27
CA ARG A 194 44.83 -2.64 2.57
C ARG A 194 44.09 -3.13 1.33
N ALA A 195 43.67 -2.23 0.44
CA ALA A 195 43.03 -2.62 -0.81
C ALA A 195 43.97 -3.41 -1.71
N LEU A 196 45.24 -2.96 -1.86
CA LEU A 196 46.27 -3.66 -2.63
C LEU A 196 46.65 -5.00 -1.99
N TYR A 197 46.77 -5.05 -0.66
CA TYR A 197 46.99 -6.31 0.07
C TYR A 197 45.92 -7.35 -0.27
N ARG A 198 44.65 -6.92 -0.29
CA ARG A 198 43.53 -7.79 -0.67
C ARG A 198 43.61 -8.25 -2.13
N VAL A 199 44.01 -7.39 -3.06
CA VAL A 199 44.25 -7.77 -4.45
C VAL A 199 45.27 -8.89 -4.54
N TYR A 200 46.45 -8.68 -3.94
CA TYR A 200 47.54 -9.65 -4.02
C TYR A 200 47.24 -10.95 -3.27
N ALA A 201 46.57 -10.91 -2.13
CA ALA A 201 46.11 -12.11 -1.43
C ALA A 201 45.13 -12.96 -2.24
N ILE A 202 44.12 -12.33 -2.83
CA ILE A 202 43.14 -13.04 -3.70
C ILE A 202 43.84 -13.59 -4.96
N ARG A 203 44.77 -12.84 -5.58
CA ARG A 203 45.53 -13.32 -6.74
C ARG A 203 46.47 -14.46 -6.37
N THR A 204 47.06 -14.46 -5.19
CA THR A 204 47.84 -15.58 -4.70
C THR A 204 47.00 -16.85 -4.70
N ASN A 205 45.79 -16.79 -4.15
CA ASN A 205 44.85 -17.91 -4.18
C ASN A 205 44.45 -18.31 -5.63
N LEU A 206 44.14 -17.34 -6.48
CA LEU A 206 43.73 -17.58 -7.87
C LEU A 206 44.85 -18.26 -8.67
N PHE A 207 46.09 -17.80 -8.56
CA PHE A 207 47.23 -18.44 -9.24
C PHE A 207 47.59 -19.81 -8.64
N THR A 208 47.39 -20.00 -7.33
CA THR A 208 47.51 -21.31 -6.68
C THR A 208 46.49 -22.30 -7.24
N ALA A 209 45.23 -21.88 -7.38
CA ALA A 209 44.15 -22.69 -7.97
C ALA A 209 44.40 -23.02 -9.45
N LEU A 210 45.07 -22.11 -10.19
CA LEU A 210 45.46 -22.33 -11.60
C LEU A 210 46.75 -23.16 -11.72
N GLY A 211 47.43 -23.53 -10.63
CA GLY A 211 48.72 -24.22 -10.66
C GLY A 211 49.90 -23.34 -11.15
N ARG A 212 49.71 -22.01 -11.24
CA ARG A 212 50.76 -21.06 -11.70
C ARG A 212 51.56 -20.54 -10.50
N MET A 213 52.39 -21.43 -9.92
CA MET A 213 53.06 -21.16 -8.64
C MET A 213 53.98 -19.96 -8.69
N ASP A 214 54.80 -19.77 -9.77
CA ASP A 214 55.68 -18.60 -9.89
C ASP A 214 54.96 -17.27 -9.76
N LYS A 215 53.70 -17.20 -10.32
CA LYS A 215 52.88 -16.01 -10.20
C LYS A 215 52.24 -15.90 -8.82
N ALA A 216 51.90 -17.03 -8.19
CA ALA A 216 51.41 -17.05 -6.83
C ALA A 216 52.49 -16.55 -5.85
N ASP A 217 53.74 -17.02 -5.99
CA ASP A 217 54.91 -16.58 -5.20
C ASP A 217 55.14 -15.07 -5.33
N SER A 218 55.08 -14.56 -6.56
CA SER A 218 55.21 -13.13 -6.83
C SER A 218 54.14 -12.29 -6.15
N CYS A 219 52.88 -12.74 -6.20
CA CYS A 219 51.76 -12.08 -5.56
C CYS A 219 51.83 -12.18 -4.02
N TYR A 220 52.20 -13.34 -3.49
CA TYR A 220 52.42 -13.53 -2.06
C TYR A 220 53.51 -12.57 -1.54
N ALA A 221 54.68 -12.53 -2.19
CA ALA A 221 55.74 -11.61 -1.85
C ALA A 221 55.32 -10.13 -1.92
N ALA A 222 54.50 -9.78 -2.94
CA ALA A 222 53.95 -8.43 -3.05
C ALA A 222 53.00 -8.10 -1.88
N SER A 223 52.16 -9.05 -1.47
CA SER A 223 51.28 -8.88 -0.29
C SER A 223 52.07 -8.66 0.99
N GLN A 224 53.14 -9.43 1.20
CA GLN A 224 53.97 -9.33 2.41
C GLN A 224 54.73 -7.99 2.48
N ARG A 225 55.20 -7.45 1.34
CA ARG A 225 55.90 -6.14 1.29
C ARG A 225 55.03 -4.96 1.74
N LEU A 226 53.70 -5.09 1.67
CA LEU A 226 52.80 -4.04 2.14
C LEU A 226 52.73 -3.91 3.66
N GLY A 227 53.26 -4.88 4.42
CA GLY A 227 53.27 -4.85 5.88
C GLY A 227 51.89 -4.82 6.55
N VAL A 228 50.86 -5.15 5.82
CA VAL A 228 49.44 -5.16 6.30
C VAL A 228 49.11 -6.53 6.84
N ARG A 229 48.52 -6.57 8.03
CA ARG A 229 47.89 -7.77 8.57
C ARG A 229 46.37 -7.53 8.65
N ASP A 230 45.60 -8.27 7.85
CA ASP A 230 44.12 -8.13 7.79
C ASP A 230 43.49 -9.51 7.97
N ILE A 231 42.91 -9.74 9.15
CA ILE A 231 42.31 -11.02 9.54
C ILE A 231 41.15 -11.47 8.62
N ILE A 232 40.52 -10.54 7.88
CA ILE A 232 39.46 -10.86 6.93
C ILE A 232 40.04 -11.34 5.59
N VAL A 233 41.23 -10.94 5.25
CA VAL A 233 41.89 -11.24 3.96
C VAL A 233 42.84 -12.42 4.08
N GLN A 234 43.36 -12.70 5.26
CA GLN A 234 44.28 -13.82 5.52
C GLN A 234 43.78 -15.18 5.02
N PRO A 235 42.45 -15.52 5.12
CA PRO A 235 41.92 -16.76 4.57
C PRO A 235 42.22 -16.94 3.06
N ASP A 236 42.37 -15.86 2.29
CA ASP A 236 42.70 -15.94 0.86
C ASP A 236 44.13 -16.47 0.62
N LEU A 237 45.01 -16.39 1.60
CA LEU A 237 46.41 -16.89 1.52
C LEU A 237 46.54 -18.35 1.96
N ILE A 238 45.57 -18.90 2.71
CA ILE A 238 45.68 -20.25 3.28
C ILE A 238 45.86 -21.35 2.21
N PRO A 239 45.19 -21.35 1.06
CA PRO A 239 45.41 -22.37 0.02
C PRO A 239 46.84 -22.40 -0.50
N TYR A 240 47.48 -21.22 -0.66
CA TYR A 240 48.86 -21.08 -1.05
C TYR A 240 49.80 -21.61 0.04
N LEU A 241 49.63 -21.17 1.29
CA LEU A 241 50.46 -21.59 2.42
C LEU A 241 50.37 -23.11 2.64
N ARG A 242 49.15 -23.69 2.46
CA ARG A 242 48.93 -25.13 2.54
C ARG A 242 49.66 -25.88 1.43
N LYS A 243 49.62 -25.35 0.20
CA LYS A 243 50.32 -25.94 -0.96
C LYS A 243 51.85 -25.98 -0.77
N HIS A 244 52.38 -24.97 -0.07
CA HIS A 244 53.81 -24.89 0.28
C HIS A 244 54.16 -25.54 1.64
N GLN A 245 53.19 -26.21 2.28
CA GLN A 245 53.37 -26.86 3.60
C GLN A 245 53.86 -25.89 4.70
N MET A 246 53.55 -24.61 4.60
CA MET A 246 53.92 -23.56 5.56
C MET A 246 52.99 -23.59 6.79
N TRP A 247 52.88 -24.78 7.40
CA TRP A 247 51.91 -25.06 8.48
C TRP A 247 52.12 -24.17 9.70
N GLN A 248 53.38 -23.88 10.06
CA GLN A 248 53.66 -23.00 11.20
C GLN A 248 53.19 -21.56 10.95
N GLU A 249 53.25 -21.08 9.71
CA GLU A 249 52.77 -19.74 9.36
C GLU A 249 51.25 -19.66 9.41
N ILE A 250 50.53 -20.71 8.93
CA ILE A 250 49.08 -20.82 9.09
C ILE A 250 48.71 -20.81 10.57
N LEU A 251 49.40 -21.59 11.40
CA LEU A 251 49.13 -21.65 12.84
C LEU A 251 49.36 -20.30 13.53
N ASN A 252 50.47 -19.61 13.24
CA ASN A 252 50.77 -18.29 13.77
C ASN A 252 49.73 -17.26 13.38
N THR A 253 49.28 -17.34 12.12
CA THR A 253 48.21 -16.48 11.58
C THR A 253 46.89 -16.70 12.27
N ALA A 254 46.48 -17.98 12.41
CA ALA A 254 45.26 -18.38 13.10
C ALA A 254 45.27 -17.95 14.58
N GLN A 255 46.39 -18.15 15.29
CA GLN A 255 46.54 -17.72 16.69
C GLN A 255 46.44 -16.22 16.85
N TYR A 256 47.04 -15.44 15.95
CA TYR A 256 46.96 -13.98 15.94
C TYR A 256 45.48 -13.54 15.71
N ALA A 257 44.83 -14.09 14.70
CA ALA A 257 43.44 -13.75 14.39
C ALA A 257 42.48 -14.14 15.54
N LYS A 258 42.68 -15.33 16.13
CA LYS A 258 41.93 -15.81 17.29
C LYS A 258 42.07 -14.91 18.51
N LYS A 259 43.27 -14.39 18.74
CA LYS A 259 43.52 -13.41 19.81
C LYS A 259 42.76 -12.11 19.55
N MET A 260 42.87 -11.56 18.36
CA MET A 260 42.17 -10.32 17.97
C MET A 260 40.65 -10.42 18.13
N ILE A 261 40.07 -11.54 17.69
CA ILE A 261 38.61 -11.77 17.77
C ILE A 261 38.16 -11.95 19.22
N ARG A 262 38.94 -12.62 20.06
CA ARG A 262 38.65 -12.74 21.50
C ARG A 262 38.71 -11.39 22.22
N GLU A 263 39.69 -10.55 21.87
CA GLU A 263 39.83 -9.19 22.40
C GLU A 263 38.60 -8.32 21.98
N ASP A 264 38.01 -8.59 20.82
CA ASP A 264 36.78 -7.95 20.35
C ASP A 264 35.51 -8.52 21.01
N GLY A 265 35.62 -9.63 21.75
CA GLY A 265 34.49 -10.28 22.42
C GLY A 265 33.62 -11.18 21.49
N ASP A 266 34.07 -11.43 20.27
CA ASP A 266 33.40 -12.36 19.34
C ASP A 266 34.01 -13.75 19.42
N THR A 267 33.41 -14.64 20.20
CA THR A 267 33.93 -16.00 20.40
C THR A 267 33.21 -17.06 19.57
N CYS A 268 32.11 -16.71 18.90
CA CYS A 268 31.22 -17.65 18.23
C CYS A 268 30.82 -17.24 16.80
N GLY A 269 31.47 -16.23 16.22
CA GLY A 269 31.15 -15.74 14.88
C GLY A 269 31.71 -16.60 13.74
N LEU A 270 31.28 -16.35 12.52
CA LEU A 270 31.70 -17.04 11.30
C LEU A 270 33.26 -17.00 11.14
N LEU A 271 33.85 -15.88 11.45
CA LEU A 271 35.32 -15.70 11.33
C LEU A 271 36.05 -16.61 12.30
N MET A 272 35.58 -16.80 13.54
CA MET A 272 36.15 -17.73 14.50
C MET A 272 36.07 -19.18 14.03
N HIS A 273 34.91 -19.58 13.44
CA HIS A 273 34.76 -20.93 12.84
C HIS A 273 35.85 -21.18 11.77
N LEU A 274 36.02 -20.25 10.82
CA LEU A 274 37.00 -20.40 9.75
C LEU A 274 38.45 -20.48 10.29
N ILE A 275 38.79 -19.62 11.24
CA ILE A 275 40.12 -19.60 11.86
C ILE A 275 40.42 -20.88 12.64
N LEU A 276 39.45 -21.43 13.37
CA LEU A 276 39.65 -22.70 14.09
C LEU A 276 39.83 -23.87 13.13
N ARG A 277 39.20 -23.84 11.96
CA ARG A 277 39.40 -24.84 10.91
C ARG A 277 40.80 -24.74 10.31
N ASP A 278 41.28 -23.51 10.01
CA ASP A 278 42.63 -23.31 9.48
C ASP A 278 43.71 -23.66 10.54
N GLU A 279 43.46 -23.38 11.83
CA GLU A 279 44.29 -23.82 12.95
C GLU A 279 44.38 -25.35 13.02
N ALA A 280 43.21 -26.01 12.88
CA ALA A 280 43.16 -27.48 12.92
C ALA A 280 43.90 -28.12 11.75
N ASP A 281 43.73 -27.60 10.52
CA ASP A 281 44.47 -28.06 9.34
C ASP A 281 46.00 -27.88 9.52
N ALA A 282 46.42 -26.74 10.06
CA ALA A 282 47.83 -26.48 10.35
C ALA A 282 48.40 -27.42 11.41
N LEU A 283 47.63 -27.68 12.48
CA LEU A 283 48.02 -28.63 13.54
C LEU A 283 48.11 -30.07 13.01
N MET A 284 47.23 -30.46 12.10
CA MET A 284 47.29 -31.74 11.38
C MET A 284 48.59 -31.84 10.58
N GLY A 285 48.94 -30.80 9.81
CA GLY A 285 50.19 -30.75 9.04
C GLY A 285 51.46 -30.73 9.89
N LEU A 286 51.36 -30.32 11.16
CA LEU A 286 52.43 -30.32 12.15
C LEU A 286 52.43 -31.60 13.03
N GLU A 287 51.58 -32.60 12.70
CA GLU A 287 51.41 -33.88 13.44
C GLU A 287 50.91 -33.70 14.88
N ARG A 288 50.33 -32.55 15.24
CA ARG A 288 49.76 -32.23 16.56
C ARG A 288 48.30 -32.66 16.63
N TYR A 289 48.04 -33.97 16.48
CA TYR A 289 46.70 -34.55 16.24
C TYR A 289 45.67 -34.27 17.35
N GLN A 290 46.13 -34.31 18.63
CA GLN A 290 45.19 -34.06 19.76
C GLN A 290 44.68 -32.61 19.76
N GLU A 291 45.55 -31.66 19.45
CA GLU A 291 45.20 -30.27 19.39
C GLU A 291 44.34 -29.96 18.14
N ALA A 292 44.68 -30.58 17.02
CA ALA A 292 43.92 -30.51 15.80
C ALA A 292 42.46 -31.00 16.02
N THR A 293 42.28 -32.16 16.65
CA THR A 293 40.96 -32.73 17.00
C THR A 293 40.16 -31.75 17.86
N ARG A 294 40.78 -31.11 18.85
CA ARG A 294 40.12 -30.13 19.70
C ARG A 294 39.72 -28.89 18.91
N ALA A 295 40.56 -28.40 18.02
CA ALA A 295 40.27 -27.24 17.18
C ALA A 295 39.12 -27.53 16.20
N TYR A 296 39.10 -28.71 15.55
CA TYR A 296 38.01 -29.14 14.69
C TYR A 296 36.70 -29.23 15.45
N LYS A 297 36.68 -29.87 16.63
CA LYS A 297 35.48 -29.99 17.47
C LYS A 297 34.91 -28.62 17.85
N ASN A 298 35.75 -27.69 18.21
CA ASN A 298 35.33 -26.32 18.54
C ASN A 298 34.79 -25.58 17.30
N SER A 299 35.45 -25.77 16.14
CA SER A 299 34.98 -25.21 14.86
C SER A 299 33.60 -25.74 14.50
N GLU A 300 33.36 -27.05 14.63
CA GLU A 300 32.12 -27.70 14.32
C GLU A 300 30.96 -27.24 15.23
N LEU A 301 31.25 -27.11 16.54
CA LEU A 301 30.27 -26.58 17.51
C LEU A 301 29.82 -25.16 17.16
N ILE A 302 30.73 -24.29 16.70
CA ILE A 302 30.38 -22.94 16.25
C ILE A 302 29.57 -23.00 14.96
N ASN A 303 29.97 -23.85 14.02
CA ASN A 303 29.25 -24.02 12.74
C ASN A 303 27.80 -24.49 12.94
N ASP A 304 27.57 -25.44 13.84
CA ASP A 304 26.22 -25.89 14.20
C ASP A 304 25.38 -24.78 14.81
N THR A 305 26.01 -23.97 15.66
CA THR A 305 25.32 -22.82 16.28
C THR A 305 24.94 -21.78 15.23
N LEU A 306 25.87 -21.45 14.34
CA LEU A 306 25.64 -20.53 13.22
C LEU A 306 24.58 -21.05 12.26
N GLY A 307 24.62 -22.35 11.94
CA GLY A 307 23.63 -23.00 11.09
C GLY A 307 22.21 -22.93 11.66
N LYS A 308 22.07 -23.15 12.98
CA LYS A 308 20.77 -23.00 13.66
C LYS A 308 20.28 -21.54 13.67
N GLN A 309 21.16 -20.60 14.00
CA GLN A 309 20.83 -19.17 13.98
C GLN A 309 20.44 -18.71 12.57
N TYR A 310 21.20 -19.15 11.57
CA TYR A 310 20.93 -18.81 10.18
C TYR A 310 19.60 -19.40 9.67
N SER A 311 19.34 -20.66 9.99
CA SER A 311 18.07 -21.32 9.65
C SER A 311 16.88 -20.61 10.29
N GLN A 312 17.00 -20.24 11.57
CA GLN A 312 15.96 -19.48 12.27
C GLN A 312 15.77 -18.07 11.67
N ALA A 313 16.87 -17.40 11.32
CA ALA A 313 16.82 -16.10 10.65
C ALA A 313 16.16 -16.21 9.27
N LEU A 314 16.49 -17.24 8.49
CA LEU A 314 15.89 -17.48 7.19
C LEU A 314 14.38 -17.74 7.32
N ILE A 315 13.98 -18.62 8.26
CA ILE A 315 12.56 -18.91 8.52
C ILE A 315 11.81 -17.64 8.94
N SER A 316 12.40 -16.81 9.82
CA SER A 316 11.77 -15.55 10.23
C SER A 316 11.64 -14.58 9.06
N THR A 317 12.66 -14.47 8.21
CA THR A 317 12.66 -13.57 7.04
C THR A 317 11.66 -14.02 5.98
N VAL A 318 11.61 -15.34 5.71
CA VAL A 318 10.60 -15.92 4.81
C VAL A 318 9.20 -15.69 5.38
N ARG A 319 9.00 -15.88 6.68
CA ARG A 319 7.72 -15.62 7.34
C ARG A 319 7.34 -14.14 7.24
N GLU A 320 8.28 -13.22 7.48
CA GLU A 320 8.04 -11.78 7.35
C GLU A 320 7.72 -11.40 5.90
N ALA A 321 8.45 -11.95 4.91
CA ALA A 321 8.19 -11.72 3.50
C ALA A 321 6.80 -12.23 3.08
N VAL A 322 6.43 -13.45 3.50
CA VAL A 322 5.10 -14.03 3.26
C VAL A 322 4.02 -13.19 3.95
N MET A 323 4.26 -12.73 5.18
CA MET A 323 3.32 -11.85 5.88
C MET A 323 3.17 -10.49 5.18
N GLN A 324 4.25 -9.91 4.67
CA GLN A 324 4.19 -8.67 3.89
C GLN A 324 3.43 -8.88 2.57
N GLU A 325 3.68 -9.97 1.87
CA GLU A 325 2.95 -10.33 0.66
C GLU A 325 1.45 -10.53 0.93
N HIS A 326 1.10 -11.25 2.01
CA HIS A 326 -0.28 -11.39 2.46
C HIS A 326 -0.93 -10.04 2.85
N ASN A 327 -0.19 -9.15 3.51
CA ASN A 327 -0.69 -7.83 3.87
C ASN A 327 -0.88 -6.94 2.63
N LEU A 328 0.02 -7.01 1.65
CA LEU A 328 -0.11 -6.33 0.37
C LEU A 328 -1.30 -6.87 -0.43
N ALA A 329 -1.44 -8.20 -0.50
CA ALA A 329 -2.58 -8.85 -1.16
C ALA A 329 -3.90 -8.46 -0.49
N ARG A 330 -3.95 -8.48 0.85
CA ARG A 330 -5.13 -8.05 1.63
C ARG A 330 -5.45 -6.58 1.39
N ARG A 331 -4.44 -5.70 1.39
CA ARG A 331 -4.62 -4.27 1.10
C ARG A 331 -5.12 -4.04 -0.31
N ASN A 332 -4.58 -4.75 -1.30
CA ASN A 332 -5.03 -4.67 -2.68
C ASN A 332 -6.47 -5.19 -2.83
N MET A 333 -6.82 -6.28 -2.15
CA MET A 333 -8.18 -6.79 -2.11
C MET A 333 -9.15 -5.77 -1.48
N PHE A 334 -8.76 -5.10 -0.40
CA PHE A 334 -9.55 -4.01 0.20
C PHE A 334 -9.77 -2.86 -0.79
N ILE A 335 -8.75 -2.45 -1.52
CA ILE A 335 -8.85 -1.41 -2.56
C ILE A 335 -9.83 -1.84 -3.66
N VAL A 336 -9.73 -3.07 -4.14
CA VAL A 336 -10.64 -3.62 -5.17
C VAL A 336 -12.08 -3.64 -4.67
N ILE A 337 -12.33 -4.07 -3.43
CA ILE A 337 -13.67 -4.07 -2.83
C ILE A 337 -14.20 -2.65 -2.70
N LEU A 338 -13.38 -1.70 -2.28
CA LEU A 338 -13.76 -0.30 -2.13
C LEU A 338 -14.11 0.32 -3.48
N VAL A 339 -13.30 0.08 -4.51
CA VAL A 339 -13.57 0.53 -5.89
C VAL A 339 -14.86 -0.09 -6.42
N ALA A 340 -15.05 -1.40 -6.23
CA ALA A 340 -16.27 -2.08 -6.63
C ALA A 340 -17.51 -1.50 -5.90
N GLY A 341 -17.38 -1.20 -4.61
CA GLY A 341 -18.44 -0.53 -3.83
C GLY A 341 -18.80 0.86 -4.37
N VAL A 342 -17.81 1.66 -4.73
CA VAL A 342 -18.03 2.98 -5.35
C VAL A 342 -18.72 2.85 -6.71
N VAL A 343 -18.27 1.93 -7.56
CA VAL A 343 -18.90 1.67 -8.87
C VAL A 343 -20.36 1.23 -8.69
N PHE A 344 -20.62 0.35 -7.72
CA PHE A 344 -21.97 -0.11 -7.40
C PHE A 344 -22.86 1.04 -6.90
N LEU A 345 -22.33 1.93 -6.06
CA LEU A 345 -23.05 3.13 -5.59
C LEU A 345 -23.40 4.08 -6.74
N VAL A 346 -22.45 4.32 -7.65
CA VAL A 346 -22.68 5.13 -8.86
C VAL A 346 -23.75 4.50 -9.74
N PHE A 347 -23.75 3.17 -9.88
CA PHE A 347 -24.76 2.44 -10.63
C PHE A 347 -26.16 2.58 -9.99
N ILE A 348 -26.26 2.45 -8.66
CA ILE A 348 -27.52 2.67 -7.94
C ILE A 348 -28.03 4.10 -8.13
N ILE A 349 -27.15 5.09 -8.00
CA ILE A 349 -27.51 6.51 -8.23
C ILE A 349 -28.01 6.70 -9.66
N GLY A 350 -27.34 6.08 -10.65
CA GLY A 350 -27.77 6.10 -12.05
C GLY A 350 -29.18 5.52 -12.24
N ILE A 351 -29.47 4.39 -11.60
CA ILE A 351 -30.82 3.78 -11.62
C ILE A 351 -31.87 4.70 -10.98
N LEU A 352 -31.54 5.27 -9.81
CA LEU A 352 -32.49 6.17 -9.13
C LEU A 352 -32.78 7.42 -9.96
N VAL A 353 -31.78 8.02 -10.59
CA VAL A 353 -31.95 9.15 -11.50
C VAL A 353 -32.78 8.75 -12.74
N TYR A 354 -32.53 7.55 -13.27
CA TYR A 354 -33.33 7.03 -14.39
C TYR A 354 -34.81 6.85 -14.01
N LEU A 355 -35.07 6.20 -12.87
CA LEU A 355 -36.44 5.98 -12.38
C LEU A 355 -37.14 7.31 -12.09
N ASP A 356 -36.46 8.28 -11.47
CA ASP A 356 -37.03 9.62 -11.24
C ASP A 356 -37.40 10.31 -12.57
N ARG A 357 -36.52 10.24 -13.60
CA ARG A 357 -36.83 10.78 -14.94
C ARG A 357 -38.02 10.09 -15.60
N VAL A 358 -38.12 8.76 -15.49
CA VAL A 358 -39.28 8.00 -16.02
C VAL A 358 -40.54 8.42 -15.30
N GLN A 359 -40.53 8.53 -13.97
CA GLN A 359 -41.65 8.97 -13.16
C GLN A 359 -42.12 10.39 -13.53
N ARG A 360 -41.19 11.32 -13.67
CA ARG A 360 -41.50 12.70 -14.11
C ARG A 360 -42.15 12.73 -15.51
N ARG A 361 -41.68 11.90 -16.45
CA ARG A 361 -42.31 11.80 -17.79
C ARG A 361 -43.73 11.28 -17.70
N ARG A 362 -43.99 10.24 -16.89
CA ARG A 362 -45.32 9.68 -16.65
C ARG A 362 -46.25 10.72 -16.01
N ASN A 363 -45.77 11.44 -15.00
CA ASN A 363 -46.53 12.48 -14.32
C ASN A 363 -46.91 13.63 -15.28
N LYS A 364 -45.97 14.07 -16.15
CA LYS A 364 -46.24 15.08 -17.17
C LYS A 364 -47.29 14.63 -18.17
N ALA A 365 -47.22 13.38 -18.64
CA ALA A 365 -48.19 12.82 -19.56
C ALA A 365 -49.58 12.73 -18.91
N MET A 366 -49.65 12.32 -17.64
CA MET A 366 -50.90 12.23 -16.88
C MET A 366 -51.56 13.61 -16.68
N ALA A 367 -50.74 14.61 -16.26
CA ALA A 367 -51.22 15.98 -16.10
C ALA A 367 -51.71 16.58 -17.44
N HIS A 368 -51.00 16.27 -18.54
CA HIS A 368 -51.46 16.67 -19.88
C HIS A 368 -52.82 16.05 -20.25
N ASN A 369 -53.00 14.75 -19.98
CA ASN A 369 -54.26 14.05 -20.23
C ASN A 369 -55.41 14.63 -19.39
N ILE A 370 -55.15 14.89 -18.09
CA ILE A 370 -56.17 15.54 -17.24
C ILE A 370 -56.56 16.91 -17.81
N ARG A 371 -55.60 17.74 -18.22
CA ARG A 371 -55.85 19.05 -18.83
C ARG A 371 -56.69 18.92 -20.11
N LYS A 372 -56.36 17.95 -20.96
CA LYS A 372 -57.07 17.67 -22.20
C LYS A 372 -58.51 17.21 -21.94
N LEU A 373 -58.72 16.33 -20.97
CA LEU A 373 -60.06 15.90 -20.56
C LEU A 373 -60.89 17.05 -20.00
N MET A 374 -60.32 17.92 -19.19
CA MET A 374 -60.99 19.11 -18.66
C MET A 374 -61.36 20.10 -19.77
N TYR A 375 -60.48 20.31 -20.77
CA TYR A 375 -60.76 21.13 -21.94
C TYR A 375 -61.91 20.56 -22.77
N TYR A 376 -61.98 19.26 -23.08
CA TYR A 376 -63.06 18.65 -23.81
C TYR A 376 -64.35 18.74 -23.04
N ARG A 377 -64.35 18.54 -21.74
CA ARG A 377 -65.54 18.69 -20.90
C ARG A 377 -66.10 20.12 -20.94
N GLU A 378 -65.24 21.13 -20.89
CA GLU A 378 -65.59 22.54 -21.00
C GLU A 378 -66.23 22.82 -22.36
N GLN A 379 -65.75 22.24 -23.46
CA GLN A 379 -66.32 22.36 -24.80
C GLN A 379 -67.68 21.71 -24.88
N VAL A 380 -67.84 20.50 -24.34
CA VAL A 380 -69.11 19.80 -24.30
C VAL A 380 -70.18 20.59 -23.52
N LEU A 381 -69.78 21.14 -22.35
CA LEU A 381 -70.72 22.02 -21.58
C LEU A 381 -71.04 23.31 -22.30
N LYS A 382 -70.15 23.88 -23.12
CA LYS A 382 -70.44 25.03 -23.97
C LYS A 382 -71.35 24.67 -25.13
N HIS A 383 -71.23 23.47 -25.72
CA HIS A 383 -72.17 22.99 -26.77
C HIS A 383 -73.51 22.66 -26.21
N GLN A 384 -73.65 21.98 -25.08
CA GLN A 384 -74.89 21.70 -24.43
C GLN A 384 -75.67 22.98 -24.09
N ARG A 385 -75.05 24.08 -23.67
CA ARG A 385 -75.67 25.38 -23.48
C ARG A 385 -76.14 26.08 -24.78
N LYS A 386 -75.58 25.66 -25.95
CA LYS A 386 -76.03 26.15 -27.27
C LYS A 386 -77.16 25.34 -27.83
N GLU A 387 -77.32 24.05 -27.49
CA GLU A 387 -78.38 23.16 -27.98
C GLU A 387 -79.68 23.28 -27.19
N GLU A 388 -79.63 23.85 -25.95
CA GLU A 388 -80.87 24.14 -25.18
C GLU A 388 -81.79 25.23 -25.81
N ASN A 389 -81.44 25.76 -27.01
CA ASN A 389 -82.21 26.80 -27.71
C ASN A 389 -82.89 26.33 -29.03
N VAL A 390 -82.96 25.01 -29.32
CA VAL A 390 -83.68 24.52 -30.51
C VAL A 390 -84.48 23.28 -30.16
N ASP A 391 -85.80 23.49 -30.09
CA ASP A 391 -86.98 22.70 -30.36
C ASP A 391 -87.13 21.20 -30.06
N GLU A 392 -88.26 20.98 -29.41
CA GLU A 392 -89.18 19.86 -29.37
C GLU A 392 -89.22 19.03 -30.65
N THR A 393 -89.20 17.69 -30.52
CA THR A 393 -89.99 16.60 -31.07
C THR A 393 -89.14 15.30 -31.14
N GLU A 394 -89.50 14.24 -30.55
CA GLU A 394 -90.53 13.23 -30.66
C GLU A 394 -90.28 12.06 -29.68
N GLN A 395 -91.37 11.59 -29.11
CA GLN A 395 -91.50 10.49 -28.17
C GLN A 395 -91.16 9.12 -28.79
N LYS A 396 -90.34 8.31 -28.11
CA LYS A 396 -90.48 6.89 -27.79
C LYS A 396 -89.17 6.16 -27.52
N GLU A 397 -88.77 6.24 -26.29
CA GLU A 397 -88.00 5.19 -25.57
C GLU A 397 -88.20 5.48 -24.07
N GLU A 398 -89.41 5.38 -23.58
CA GLU A 398 -89.93 6.16 -22.43
C GLU A 398 -89.55 5.66 -21.03
N GLU A 399 -88.85 4.55 -20.80
CA GLU A 399 -88.47 4.21 -19.41
C GLU A 399 -86.94 4.28 -19.12
N ALA A 400 -86.06 3.92 -20.03
CA ALA A 400 -84.62 4.04 -19.87
C ALA A 400 -84.12 5.51 -20.03
N ASP A 401 -84.85 6.27 -20.86
CA ASP A 401 -84.57 7.67 -21.12
C ASP A 401 -84.98 8.57 -19.93
N SER A 402 -86.09 8.21 -19.26
CA SER A 402 -86.62 8.89 -18.06
C SER A 402 -85.62 8.77 -16.85
N GLU A 403 -84.99 7.62 -16.66
CA GLU A 403 -84.02 7.43 -15.59
C GLU A 403 -82.69 8.20 -15.86
N LYS A 404 -82.26 8.20 -17.11
CA LYS A 404 -81.07 8.98 -17.55
C LYS A 404 -81.35 10.49 -17.47
N LEU A 405 -82.48 10.97 -17.92
CA LEU A 405 -82.89 12.38 -17.81
C LEU A 405 -82.88 12.85 -16.33
N ARG A 406 -83.41 12.00 -15.43
CA ARG A 406 -83.39 12.31 -13.98
C ARG A 406 -81.99 12.32 -13.42
N PHE A 407 -81.14 11.38 -13.85
CA PHE A 407 -79.69 11.39 -13.46
C PHE A 407 -79.02 12.64 -13.98
N ASP A 408 -79.17 12.98 -15.25
CA ASP A 408 -78.55 14.17 -15.85
C ASP A 408 -79.07 15.47 -15.24
N ALA A 409 -80.34 15.54 -14.86
CA ALA A 409 -80.95 16.66 -14.13
C ALA A 409 -80.34 16.81 -12.73
N MET A 410 -80.22 15.69 -12.01
CA MET A 410 -79.58 15.65 -10.71
C MET A 410 -78.08 16.08 -10.81
N ASP A 411 -77.36 15.55 -11.80
CA ASP A 411 -75.91 15.91 -12.00
C ASP A 411 -75.76 17.41 -12.31
N ARG A 412 -76.60 17.96 -13.16
CA ARG A 412 -76.64 19.40 -13.46
C ARG A 412 -76.93 20.24 -12.22
N GLN A 413 -77.96 19.84 -11.42
CA GLN A 413 -78.29 20.56 -10.20
C GLN A 413 -77.12 20.54 -9.18
N ILE A 414 -76.55 19.35 -8.97
CA ILE A 414 -75.35 19.20 -8.07
C ILE A 414 -74.24 20.11 -8.52
N MET A 415 -73.98 20.20 -9.81
CA MET A 415 -72.92 21.05 -10.36
C MET A 415 -73.25 22.55 -10.31
N ALA A 416 -74.47 22.94 -10.65
CA ALA A 416 -74.90 24.34 -10.67
C ALA A 416 -74.96 24.96 -9.26
N GLU A 417 -75.49 24.20 -8.30
CA GLU A 417 -75.60 24.64 -6.89
C GLU A 417 -74.38 24.29 -6.06
N LYS A 418 -73.36 23.57 -6.64
CA LYS A 418 -72.16 23.10 -5.99
C LYS A 418 -72.45 22.33 -4.70
N LEU A 419 -73.46 21.52 -4.65
CA LEU A 419 -73.93 20.81 -3.45
C LEU A 419 -72.89 19.89 -2.85
N PHE A 420 -72.00 19.33 -3.69
CA PHE A 420 -70.90 18.46 -3.30
C PHE A 420 -69.87 19.16 -2.42
N LEU A 421 -69.88 20.49 -2.32
CA LEU A 421 -68.98 21.25 -1.43
C LEU A 421 -69.40 21.19 0.04
N ASN A 422 -70.68 20.87 0.29
CA ASN A 422 -71.08 20.62 1.68
C ASN A 422 -70.44 19.29 2.17
N PRO A 423 -69.69 19.32 3.31
CA PRO A 423 -69.07 18.11 3.86
C PRO A 423 -70.07 16.98 4.13
N ASP A 424 -71.33 17.31 4.47
CA ASP A 424 -72.34 16.36 4.83
C ASP A 424 -73.18 15.88 3.58
N PHE A 425 -72.90 16.42 2.38
CA PHE A 425 -73.54 15.98 1.15
C PHE A 425 -73.08 14.54 0.83
N GLY A 426 -74.06 13.67 0.74
CA GLY A 426 -73.81 12.25 0.54
C GLY A 426 -75.06 11.49 0.01
N ARG A 427 -75.18 10.23 0.39
CA ARG A 427 -76.18 9.30 -0.09
C ARG A 427 -77.60 9.82 0.11
N ASP A 428 -77.92 10.34 1.29
CA ASP A 428 -79.26 10.73 1.66
C ASP A 428 -79.75 11.94 0.85
N GLU A 429 -78.87 12.88 0.55
CA GLU A 429 -79.15 14.01 -0.32
C GLU A 429 -79.34 13.57 -1.80
N LEU A 430 -78.48 12.65 -2.27
CA LEU A 430 -78.64 12.08 -3.62
C LEU A 430 -79.92 11.29 -3.77
N MET A 431 -80.34 10.55 -2.75
CA MET A 431 -81.66 9.85 -2.75
C MET A 431 -82.84 10.82 -2.87
N ARG A 432 -82.73 11.95 -2.15
CA ARG A 432 -83.78 13.00 -2.26
C ARG A 432 -83.85 13.65 -3.64
N LEU A 433 -82.70 14.03 -4.19
CA LEU A 433 -82.58 14.65 -5.50
C LEU A 433 -83.04 13.73 -6.63
N MET A 434 -82.69 12.44 -6.51
CA MET A 434 -83.05 11.45 -7.52
C MET A 434 -84.48 10.87 -7.36
N GLY A 435 -85.04 11.02 -6.18
CA GLY A 435 -86.33 10.38 -5.84
C GLY A 435 -86.26 8.85 -5.84
N ALA A 436 -85.06 8.29 -5.43
CA ALA A 436 -84.78 6.88 -5.52
C ALA A 436 -84.46 6.30 -4.14
N ASP A 437 -84.73 5.02 -3.92
CA ASP A 437 -84.28 4.31 -2.74
C ASP A 437 -82.77 3.98 -2.80
N LYS A 438 -82.19 3.46 -1.67
CA LYS A 438 -80.81 3.19 -1.51
C LYS A 438 -80.18 2.26 -2.57
N ASN A 439 -80.89 1.21 -2.93
CA ASN A 439 -80.41 0.19 -3.88
C ASN A 439 -80.52 0.70 -5.32
N ASN A 440 -81.63 1.38 -5.63
CA ASN A 440 -81.84 1.95 -6.94
C ASN A 440 -80.85 3.10 -7.23
N LEU A 441 -80.61 4.00 -6.27
CA LEU A 441 -79.58 5.04 -6.40
C LEU A 441 -78.20 4.44 -6.68
N ALA A 442 -77.76 3.38 -5.96
CA ALA A 442 -76.46 2.76 -6.17
C ALA A 442 -76.33 2.16 -7.59
N THR A 443 -77.41 1.55 -8.08
CA THR A 443 -77.50 0.97 -9.45
C THR A 443 -77.40 2.06 -10.51
N ILE A 444 -78.20 3.14 -10.35
CA ILE A 444 -78.21 4.28 -11.25
C ILE A 444 -76.80 4.95 -11.33
N ILE A 445 -76.20 5.25 -10.18
CA ILE A 445 -74.87 5.85 -10.15
C ILE A 445 -73.84 4.90 -10.77
N GLN A 446 -73.86 3.60 -10.49
CA GLN A 446 -72.95 2.64 -11.10
C GLN A 446 -73.16 2.58 -12.64
N ARG A 447 -74.39 2.66 -13.10
CA ARG A 447 -74.74 2.60 -14.53
C ARG A 447 -74.28 3.85 -15.30
N TYR A 448 -74.58 5.03 -14.78
CA TYR A 448 -74.39 6.29 -15.51
C TYR A 448 -73.09 7.01 -15.14
N ALA A 449 -72.54 6.80 -13.94
CA ALA A 449 -71.27 7.39 -13.49
C ALA A 449 -70.09 6.39 -13.38
N GLY A 450 -70.37 5.06 -13.57
CA GLY A 450 -69.30 4.04 -13.56
C GLY A 450 -68.67 3.82 -12.21
N THR A 451 -69.22 4.34 -11.12
CA THR A 451 -68.65 4.29 -9.78
C THR A 451 -69.69 4.12 -8.69
N ASN A 452 -69.28 3.92 -7.45
CA ASN A 452 -70.21 3.90 -6.32
C ASN A 452 -70.63 5.31 -5.89
N VAL A 453 -71.63 5.44 -5.02
CA VAL A 453 -72.13 6.72 -4.51
C VAL A 453 -71.10 7.62 -3.90
N VAL A 454 -70.18 7.04 -3.09
CA VAL A 454 -69.08 7.78 -2.46
C VAL A 454 -68.06 8.22 -3.50
N GLY A 455 -67.73 7.33 -4.43
CA GLY A 455 -66.81 7.63 -5.55
C GLY A 455 -67.34 8.74 -6.45
N TYR A 456 -68.70 8.77 -6.72
CA TYR A 456 -69.32 9.81 -7.48
C TYR A 456 -69.15 11.20 -6.82
N VAL A 457 -69.54 11.32 -5.55
CA VAL A 457 -69.39 12.60 -4.81
C VAL A 457 -67.95 13.04 -4.72
N ASN A 458 -67.03 12.09 -4.38
CA ASN A 458 -65.61 12.41 -4.32
C ASN A 458 -65.05 12.78 -5.69
N GLY A 459 -65.52 12.17 -6.78
CA GLY A 459 -65.14 12.54 -8.14
C GLY A 459 -65.45 14.01 -8.42
N LYS A 460 -66.64 14.48 -8.10
CA LYS A 460 -67.05 15.90 -8.26
C LYS A 460 -66.19 16.84 -7.43
N ARG A 461 -65.85 16.44 -6.18
CA ARG A 461 -64.97 17.20 -5.30
C ARG A 461 -63.54 17.29 -5.87
N MET A 462 -63.02 16.21 -6.46
CA MET A 462 -61.69 16.19 -7.05
C MET A 462 -61.62 17.00 -8.35
N GLU A 463 -62.67 16.99 -9.17
CA GLU A 463 -62.77 17.85 -10.34
C GLU A 463 -62.73 19.33 -9.95
N TYR A 464 -63.43 19.71 -8.90
CA TYR A 464 -63.42 21.07 -8.39
C TYR A 464 -62.08 21.43 -7.74
N ALA A 465 -61.40 20.48 -7.08
CA ALA A 465 -60.06 20.68 -6.54
C ALA A 465 -59.02 21.00 -7.63
N VAL A 466 -59.10 20.33 -8.79
CA VAL A 466 -58.27 20.62 -9.95
C VAL A 466 -58.48 22.04 -10.47
N LEU A 467 -59.76 22.49 -10.49
CA LEU A 467 -60.10 23.88 -10.87
C LEU A 467 -59.52 24.90 -9.90
N LEU A 468 -59.71 24.67 -8.57
CA LEU A 468 -59.13 25.55 -7.54
C LEU A 468 -57.61 25.61 -7.58
N MET A 469 -56.92 24.51 -7.84
CA MET A 469 -55.46 24.50 -7.98
C MET A 469 -54.97 25.33 -9.16
N LYS A 470 -55.79 25.45 -10.22
CA LYS A 470 -55.48 26.27 -11.40
C LYS A 470 -55.76 27.74 -11.17
N GLU A 471 -56.93 28.05 -10.55
CA GLU A 471 -57.40 29.42 -10.32
C GLU A 471 -56.69 30.09 -9.12
N HIS A 472 -56.34 29.28 -8.10
CA HIS A 472 -55.73 29.73 -6.84
C HIS A 472 -54.46 28.93 -6.51
N PRO A 473 -53.35 29.12 -7.25
CA PRO A 473 -52.09 28.41 -7.02
C PRO A 473 -51.48 28.66 -5.63
N GLU A 474 -51.88 29.76 -5.00
CA GLU A 474 -51.43 30.17 -3.64
C GLU A 474 -52.10 29.36 -2.52
N TYR A 475 -53.23 28.66 -2.80
CA TYR A 475 -53.92 27.90 -1.73
C TYR A 475 -53.13 26.68 -1.28
N THR A 476 -53.13 26.44 0.03
CA THR A 476 -52.58 25.19 0.59
C THR A 476 -53.48 24.01 0.25
N PHE A 477 -52.97 22.80 0.21
CA PHE A 477 -53.76 21.61 -0.05
C PHE A 477 -54.83 21.36 1.02
N ALA A 478 -54.57 21.80 2.27
CA ALA A 478 -55.55 21.78 3.34
C ALA A 478 -56.74 22.72 3.03
N ALA A 479 -56.45 23.95 2.59
CA ALA A 479 -57.46 24.92 2.21
C ALA A 479 -58.26 24.47 0.99
N ILE A 480 -57.63 23.86 -0.03
CA ILE A 480 -58.32 23.28 -1.18
C ILE A 480 -59.21 22.14 -0.76
N GLY A 481 -58.72 21.22 0.10
CA GLY A 481 -59.51 20.12 0.63
C GLY A 481 -60.77 20.60 1.35
N GLU A 482 -60.62 21.58 2.24
CA GLU A 482 -61.73 22.20 2.96
C GLU A 482 -62.75 22.89 2.02
N ALA A 483 -62.25 23.67 1.05
CA ALA A 483 -63.07 24.30 0.01
C ALA A 483 -63.81 23.26 -0.87
N CYS A 484 -63.31 22.04 -0.99
CA CYS A 484 -63.99 20.93 -1.70
C CYS A 484 -64.89 20.08 -0.79
N GLY A 485 -65.13 20.50 0.46
CA GLY A 485 -65.98 19.75 1.40
C GLY A 485 -65.29 18.55 2.06
N ILE A 486 -63.95 18.53 2.12
CA ILE A 486 -63.17 17.45 2.75
C ILE A 486 -62.37 18.03 3.90
N LYS A 487 -62.87 17.87 5.13
CA LYS A 487 -62.24 18.43 6.36
C LYS A 487 -60.88 17.86 6.68
N ASN A 488 -60.60 16.61 6.28
CA ASN A 488 -59.33 15.94 6.62
C ASN A 488 -58.37 15.97 5.45
N PRO A 489 -57.20 16.66 5.57
CA PRO A 489 -56.19 16.77 4.50
C PRO A 489 -55.66 15.43 3.99
N ALA A 490 -55.48 14.42 4.87
CA ALA A 490 -55.03 13.10 4.46
C ALA A 490 -56.07 12.38 3.58
N THR A 491 -57.35 12.55 3.88
CA THR A 491 -58.45 12.03 3.06
C THR A 491 -58.48 12.72 1.69
N PHE A 492 -58.26 14.03 1.64
CA PHE A 492 -58.17 14.78 0.39
C PHE A 492 -57.03 14.25 -0.49
N ILE A 493 -55.81 14.12 0.06
CA ILE A 493 -54.64 13.60 -0.67
C ILE A 493 -54.93 12.20 -1.22
N ARG A 494 -55.52 11.31 -0.39
CA ARG A 494 -55.85 9.94 -0.79
C ARG A 494 -56.89 9.92 -1.92
N ASN A 495 -57.95 10.70 -1.78
CA ASN A 495 -59.02 10.78 -2.79
C ASN A 495 -58.52 11.36 -4.11
N PHE A 496 -57.67 12.37 -4.07
CA PHE A 496 -57.05 12.95 -5.24
C PHE A 496 -56.15 11.95 -5.96
N ARG A 497 -55.31 11.21 -5.18
CA ARG A 497 -54.48 10.15 -5.74
C ARG A 497 -55.31 9.02 -6.36
N ASN A 498 -56.39 8.64 -5.73
CA ASN A 498 -57.28 7.61 -6.27
C ASN A 498 -58.00 8.05 -7.56
N ALA A 499 -58.28 9.35 -7.70
CA ALA A 499 -58.97 9.88 -8.89
C ALA A 499 -58.00 10.09 -10.07
N TYR A 500 -56.74 10.46 -9.80
CA TYR A 500 -55.81 10.92 -10.84
C TYR A 500 -54.46 10.21 -10.86
N ASP A 501 -54.25 9.21 -10.02
CA ASP A 501 -52.97 8.50 -9.84
C ASP A 501 -51.77 9.41 -9.51
N LEU A 502 -52.05 10.66 -9.11
CA LEU A 502 -51.06 11.69 -8.71
C LEU A 502 -51.46 12.28 -7.36
N THR A 503 -50.47 12.63 -6.56
CA THR A 503 -50.74 13.46 -5.37
C THR A 503 -51.02 14.91 -5.78
N PRO A 504 -51.74 15.70 -4.95
CA PRO A 504 -51.99 17.12 -5.22
C PRO A 504 -50.68 17.90 -5.45
N SER A 505 -49.63 17.54 -4.72
CA SER A 505 -48.29 18.17 -4.86
C SER A 505 -47.65 17.87 -6.21
N GLU A 506 -47.68 16.61 -6.64
CA GLU A 506 -47.14 16.20 -7.95
C GLU A 506 -47.91 16.86 -9.09
N TYR A 507 -49.24 16.95 -8.96
CA TYR A 507 -50.08 17.62 -9.96
C TYR A 507 -49.79 19.13 -10.06
N ARG A 508 -49.69 19.84 -8.93
CA ARG A 508 -49.34 21.28 -8.90
C ARG A 508 -47.99 21.54 -9.55
N LYS A 509 -46.99 20.76 -9.18
CA LYS A 509 -45.64 20.86 -9.79
C LYS A 509 -45.67 20.65 -11.30
N THR A 510 -46.52 19.75 -11.79
CA THR A 510 -46.66 19.51 -13.22
C THR A 510 -47.40 20.66 -13.94
N LEU A 511 -48.31 21.35 -13.25
CA LEU A 511 -48.97 22.55 -13.78
C LEU A 511 -47.97 23.72 -13.95
N GLU A 512 -47.01 23.89 -13.02
CA GLU A 512 -45.97 24.93 -13.10
C GLU A 512 -45.00 24.68 -14.25
N GLU A 513 -44.73 23.41 -14.58
CA GLU A 513 -43.79 23.00 -15.62
C GLU A 513 -44.39 22.97 -17.05
N LEU A 514 -45.72 23.06 -17.20
CA LEU A 514 -46.39 23.03 -18.51
C LEU A 514 -46.64 24.46 -19.00
N PRO A 515 -46.36 24.78 -20.29
CA PRO A 515 -46.73 26.08 -20.85
C PRO A 515 -48.26 26.27 -20.79
N PRO A 516 -48.75 27.51 -20.71
CA PRO A 516 -50.20 27.78 -20.77
C PRO A 516 -50.78 27.22 -22.06
N PRO A 517 -52.06 26.77 -22.04
CA PRO A 517 -52.72 26.13 -23.17
C PRO A 517 -52.88 27.04 -24.36
#